data_9ada710d3665bab87c6516f0a00e8959
#
_entry.id   9ada710d3665bab87c6516f0a00e8959
#
_cell.length_a   1.000
_cell.length_b   1.000
_cell.length_c   1.000
_cell.angle_alpha   90.00
_cell.angle_beta   90.00
_cell.angle_gamma   90.00
#
_symmetry.space_group_name_H-M   'P 1'
#
loop_
_entity.id
_entity.type
_entity.pdbx_description
1 polymer ?
#
loop_
_entity_poly.entity_id
_entity_poly.type
_entity_poly.pdbx_seq_one_letter_code
_entity_poly.pdbx_strand_id
1 'polypeptide(L)'
;MASSTFVTACLAALSFPLLASSTPVTPRTKTSPFRWDDTKYVIAFGDSYTYAQGTLGYANSTFIGSNLNFSYTPEQLLSDRIMQEDVDSTANRGPNWIEDITQCGVKEGLTDPQTCDIQLWDFAFGGADISVEYLPLHHNWSVQLVNQTEQFLRYGQPVLKNIVNADKTLVALWIGINDIGDSAELDVDFPSYYDELITTMFEQAVEPVYKAGYKKWLFMKLPPLNRTPGNLVRAAGPLPNTTMIGWWDSTLDSHAAAFASQNDDVTALVFDSNTFLNGVLDNPAEYNITNTTSYCPDYNQPLPVTQYGCLPLSDYFWYDDGHMTTHVHSILAAEVEKFLKSSSA
;
A
#
# COMPACT_ATOMS: atom_id res chain seq x y z
N MET A 1 84.27 33.90 -21.74
CA MET A 1 84.42 32.48 -21.58
C MET A 1 83.82 32.11 -20.25
N ALA A 2 82.61 31.59 -20.25
CA ALA A 2 81.90 31.12 -19.05
C ALA A 2 81.35 29.74 -19.34
N SER A 3 81.91 28.75 -18.62
CA SER A 3 81.56 27.35 -18.75
C SER A 3 80.32 27.06 -17.94
N SER A 4 79.28 26.52 -18.59
CA SER A 4 78.04 26.12 -17.93
C SER A 4 78.07 24.64 -17.65
N THR A 5 77.97 24.27 -16.38
CA THR A 5 77.93 22.88 -15.94
C THR A 5 76.49 22.45 -15.76
N PHE A 6 76.04 21.48 -16.55
CA PHE A 6 74.71 20.83 -16.40
C PHE A 6 74.78 19.81 -15.27
N VAL A 7 73.90 19.92 -14.28
CA VAL A 7 73.65 18.89 -13.24
C VAL A 7 72.46 18.10 -13.65
N THR A 8 72.64 16.80 -13.96
CA THR A 8 71.56 15.87 -14.27
C THR A 8 71.03 15.29 -12.92
N ALA A 9 69.82 15.60 -12.60
CA ALA A 9 69.15 14.98 -11.45
C ALA A 9 68.40 13.68 -11.90
N CYS A 10 68.81 12.54 -11.35
CA CYS A 10 68.13 11.29 -11.48
C CYS A 10 66.93 11.23 -10.49
N LEU A 11 65.70 11.24 -11.05
CA LEU A 11 64.51 10.91 -10.26
C LEU A 11 64.38 9.36 -10.17
N ALA A 12 64.52 8.84 -8.95
CA ALA A 12 64.17 7.44 -8.65
C ALA A 12 62.68 7.33 -8.40
N ALA A 13 61.93 6.65 -9.29
CA ALA A 13 60.51 6.35 -9.10
C ALA A 13 60.38 5.22 -8.06
N LEU A 14 59.85 5.53 -6.90
CA LEU A 14 59.41 4.58 -5.88
C LEU A 14 58.04 4.04 -6.26
N SER A 15 57.96 2.83 -6.81
CA SER A 15 56.70 2.09 -7.02
C SER A 15 56.26 1.42 -5.71
N PHE A 16 55.21 1.96 -5.10
CA PHE A 16 54.51 1.28 -4.00
C PHE A 16 53.55 0.24 -4.57
N PRO A 17 53.55 -1.01 -4.11
CA PRO A 17 52.52 -1.96 -4.47
C PRO A 17 51.20 -1.58 -3.80
N LEU A 18 50.16 -1.34 -4.58
CA LEU A 18 48.76 -1.26 -4.10
C LEU A 18 48.36 -2.66 -3.62
N LEU A 19 48.36 -2.87 -2.32
CA LEU A 19 47.70 -4.02 -1.70
C LEU A 19 46.18 -3.82 -1.85
N ALA A 20 45.61 -4.51 -2.83
CA ALA A 20 44.16 -4.64 -2.96
C ALA A 20 43.62 -5.40 -1.72
N SER A 21 43.04 -4.68 -0.77
CA SER A 21 42.36 -5.27 0.37
C SER A 21 41.01 -5.82 -0.16
N SER A 22 40.98 -7.14 -0.43
CA SER A 22 39.72 -7.82 -0.69
C SER A 22 38.97 -7.94 0.63
N THR A 23 38.00 -7.06 0.85
CA THR A 23 36.98 -7.27 1.89
C THR A 23 36.24 -8.57 1.59
N PRO A 24 36.11 -9.51 2.55
CA PRO A 24 35.34 -10.72 2.31
C PRO A 24 33.88 -10.31 2.03
N VAL A 25 33.40 -10.64 0.83
CA VAL A 25 31.97 -10.56 0.51
C VAL A 25 31.28 -11.62 1.37
N THR A 26 30.58 -11.18 2.40
CA THR A 26 29.71 -12.07 3.17
C THR A 26 28.72 -12.71 2.20
N PRO A 27 28.56 -14.05 2.17
CA PRO A 27 27.57 -14.67 1.30
C PRO A 27 26.20 -14.10 1.65
N ARG A 28 25.53 -13.46 0.69
CA ARG A 28 24.14 -13.03 0.82
C ARG A 28 23.33 -14.31 1.10
N THR A 29 22.75 -14.42 2.28
CA THR A 29 21.83 -15.50 2.61
C THR A 29 20.65 -15.39 1.63
N LYS A 30 20.45 -16.43 0.82
CA LYS A 30 19.23 -16.54 0.01
C LYS A 30 18.05 -16.44 0.98
N THR A 31 17.15 -15.50 0.76
CA THR A 31 15.88 -15.46 1.48
C THR A 31 15.15 -16.78 1.28
N SER A 32 14.42 -17.21 2.31
CA SER A 32 13.47 -18.32 2.15
C SER A 32 12.43 -17.91 1.08
N PRO A 33 12.07 -18.84 0.17
CA PRO A 33 11.04 -18.57 -0.82
C PRO A 33 9.75 -18.08 -0.13
N PHE A 34 8.98 -17.26 -0.83
CA PHE A 34 7.69 -16.79 -0.32
C PHE A 34 6.74 -17.97 -0.14
N ARG A 35 6.10 -18.03 1.02
CA ARG A 35 5.03 -18.98 1.32
C ARG A 35 3.99 -18.28 2.17
N TRP A 36 2.76 -18.23 1.67
CA TRP A 36 1.67 -17.60 2.40
C TRP A 36 1.41 -18.27 3.75
N ASP A 37 1.42 -19.60 3.81
CA ASP A 37 1.17 -20.37 5.04
C ASP A 37 2.23 -20.12 6.13
N ASP A 38 3.43 -19.63 5.77
CA ASP A 38 4.49 -19.28 6.71
C ASP A 38 4.40 -17.80 7.17
N THR A 39 3.52 -17.01 6.55
CA THR A 39 3.31 -15.61 6.90
C THR A 39 2.67 -15.48 8.28
N LYS A 40 3.23 -14.63 9.12
CA LYS A 40 2.76 -14.37 10.48
C LYS A 40 2.48 -12.90 10.75
N TYR A 41 2.94 -12.04 9.86
CA TYR A 41 2.84 -10.61 10.00
C TYR A 41 2.52 -9.99 8.65
N VAL A 42 1.62 -9.03 8.67
CA VAL A 42 1.36 -8.14 7.54
C VAL A 42 1.60 -6.71 8.03
N ILE A 43 2.41 -5.97 7.26
CA ILE A 43 2.57 -4.54 7.40
C ILE A 43 1.89 -3.92 6.19
N ALA A 44 0.88 -3.09 6.41
CA ALA A 44 0.09 -2.51 5.34
C ALA A 44 0.34 -1.00 5.21
N PHE A 45 0.40 -0.54 3.97
CA PHE A 45 0.42 0.87 3.58
C PHE A 45 -0.60 1.09 2.48
N GLY A 46 -1.12 2.30 2.37
CA GLY A 46 -2.09 2.60 1.33
C GLY A 46 -3.03 3.75 1.70
N ASP A 47 -4.24 3.65 1.17
CA ASP A 47 -5.28 4.66 1.30
C ASP A 47 -6.56 4.13 1.98
N SER A 48 -7.70 4.75 1.67
CA SER A 48 -9.00 4.41 2.24
C SER A 48 -9.47 2.98 1.90
N TYR A 49 -8.90 2.32 0.91
CA TYR A 49 -9.21 0.92 0.59
C TYR A 49 -8.49 -0.08 1.49
N THR A 50 -7.53 0.37 2.28
CA THR A 50 -6.67 -0.50 3.10
C THR A 50 -6.72 -0.19 4.59
N TYR A 51 -6.88 1.09 5.02
CA TYR A 51 -6.76 1.41 6.44
C TYR A 51 -7.74 0.65 7.32
N ALA A 52 -7.24 0.13 8.43
CA ALA A 52 -8.03 -0.32 9.56
C ALA A 52 -8.03 0.78 10.64
N GLN A 53 -9.18 1.05 11.28
CA GLN A 53 -9.25 2.07 12.33
C GLN A 53 -8.63 1.56 13.62
N GLY A 54 -7.74 2.37 14.20
CA GLY A 54 -7.20 2.14 15.53
C GLY A 54 -7.79 3.06 16.60
N THR A 55 -7.69 2.64 17.86
CA THR A 55 -8.15 3.44 19.01
C THR A 55 -7.34 4.71 19.21
N LEU A 56 -6.11 4.77 18.67
CA LEU A 56 -5.20 5.92 18.71
C LEU A 56 -4.99 6.55 17.33
N GLY A 57 -5.66 6.05 16.32
CA GLY A 57 -5.66 6.61 14.98
C GLY A 57 -6.49 7.88 14.86
N TYR A 58 -6.29 8.62 13.77
CA TYR A 58 -7.21 9.68 13.41
C TYR A 58 -8.55 9.05 13.01
N ALA A 59 -9.64 9.58 13.57
CA ALA A 59 -10.96 8.98 13.41
C ALA A 59 -11.33 8.78 11.93
N ASN A 60 -11.77 7.60 11.59
CA ASN A 60 -12.18 7.18 10.24
C ASN A 60 -11.09 7.36 9.17
N SER A 61 -9.81 7.17 9.55
CA SER A 61 -8.73 7.39 8.60
C SER A 61 -7.50 6.50 8.76
N THR A 62 -7.18 6.00 9.97
CA THR A 62 -5.95 5.21 10.17
C THR A 62 -5.95 4.44 11.49
N PHE A 63 -5.04 3.46 11.57
CA PHE A 63 -4.76 2.72 12.80
C PHE A 63 -4.06 3.60 13.83
N ILE A 64 -3.01 4.35 13.46
CA ILE A 64 -2.24 5.15 14.42
C ILE A 64 -1.68 6.43 13.79
N GLY A 65 -1.69 7.51 14.56
CA GLY A 65 -1.10 8.78 14.17
C GLY A 65 -1.91 9.55 13.14
N SER A 66 -1.36 10.68 12.71
CA SER A 66 -1.89 11.55 11.65
C SER A 66 -0.81 12.56 11.25
N ASN A 67 -1.02 13.33 10.19
CA ASN A 67 -0.09 14.42 9.84
C ASN A 67 -0.06 15.51 10.93
N LEU A 68 -1.13 15.69 11.70
CA LEU A 68 -1.19 16.64 12.82
C LEU A 68 -0.54 16.10 14.11
N ASN A 69 -0.45 14.77 14.25
CA ASN A 69 0.18 14.08 15.37
C ASN A 69 0.97 12.89 14.82
N PHE A 70 2.11 13.20 14.19
CA PHE A 70 2.88 12.26 13.39
C PHE A 70 3.63 11.22 14.23
N SER A 71 4.06 11.57 15.43
CA SER A 71 4.82 10.69 16.31
C SER A 71 3.93 9.94 17.29
N TYR A 72 4.34 8.71 17.62
CA TYR A 72 3.75 7.92 18.69
C TYR A 72 4.84 7.18 19.49
N THR A 73 4.52 6.83 20.73
CA THR A 73 5.45 6.10 21.60
C THR A 73 5.32 4.57 21.35
N PRO A 74 6.33 3.77 21.79
CA PRO A 74 6.21 2.31 21.78
C PRO A 74 4.97 1.80 22.50
N GLU A 75 4.64 2.40 23.65
CA GLU A 75 3.46 2.02 24.44
C GLU A 75 2.16 2.31 23.68
N GLN A 76 2.08 3.44 22.99
CA GLN A 76 0.92 3.77 22.16
C GLN A 76 0.74 2.75 21.05
N LEU A 77 1.79 2.43 20.28
CA LEU A 77 1.71 1.45 19.21
C LEU A 77 1.28 0.06 19.72
N LEU A 78 1.88 -0.40 20.83
CA LEU A 78 1.60 -1.74 21.37
C LEU A 78 0.27 -1.83 22.13
N SER A 79 -0.27 -0.71 22.61
CA SER A 79 -1.58 -0.64 23.26
C SER A 79 -2.72 -0.34 22.31
N ASP A 80 -2.42 0.04 21.07
CA ASP A 80 -3.46 0.32 20.08
C ASP A 80 -4.26 -0.95 19.73
N ARG A 81 -5.50 -0.76 19.36
CA ARG A 81 -6.43 -1.85 19.03
C ARG A 81 -7.14 -1.51 17.73
N ILE A 82 -7.21 -2.48 16.84
CA ILE A 82 -8.07 -2.37 15.67
C ILE A 82 -9.52 -2.33 16.17
N MET A 83 -10.25 -1.32 15.73
CA MET A 83 -11.65 -1.11 16.07
C MET A 83 -12.53 -1.63 14.94
N GLN A 84 -13.46 -2.51 15.26
CA GLN A 84 -14.51 -2.92 14.35
C GLN A 84 -15.85 -2.53 14.98
N GLU A 85 -16.39 -1.42 14.53
CA GLU A 85 -17.70 -0.90 14.95
C GLU A 85 -18.59 -0.74 13.73
N ASP A 86 -19.91 -0.91 13.91
CA ASP A 86 -20.88 -0.96 12.81
C ASP A 86 -20.90 0.27 11.87
N VAL A 87 -20.28 1.38 12.22
CA VAL A 87 -20.51 2.65 11.52
C VAL A 87 -19.24 3.31 10.99
N ASP A 88 -18.11 3.22 11.65
CA ASP A 88 -16.98 4.12 11.39
C ASP A 88 -15.59 3.44 11.42
N SER A 89 -15.51 2.11 11.26
CA SER A 89 -14.24 1.38 11.44
C SER A 89 -13.36 1.33 10.19
N THR A 90 -13.94 1.55 9.02
CA THR A 90 -13.26 1.59 7.72
C THR A 90 -14.06 2.44 6.73
N ALA A 91 -13.51 2.73 5.57
CA ALA A 91 -14.23 3.47 4.52
C ALA A 91 -15.40 2.71 3.88
N ASN A 92 -15.65 1.47 4.29
CA ASN A 92 -16.61 0.53 3.67
C ASN A 92 -17.61 -0.08 4.67
N ARG A 93 -17.65 0.43 5.89
CA ARG A 93 -18.54 0.00 6.99
C ARG A 93 -18.43 -1.51 7.29
N GLY A 94 -17.27 -1.90 7.75
CA GLY A 94 -16.94 -3.27 8.11
C GLY A 94 -15.52 -3.63 7.70
N PRO A 95 -15.08 -4.85 7.93
CA PRO A 95 -13.74 -5.28 7.55
C PRO A 95 -13.44 -5.01 6.08
N ASN A 96 -12.22 -4.61 5.81
CA ASN A 96 -11.72 -4.53 4.45
C ASN A 96 -10.85 -5.75 4.09
N TRP A 97 -10.32 -5.78 2.88
CA TRP A 97 -9.58 -6.91 2.33
C TRP A 97 -8.35 -7.32 3.15
N ILE A 98 -7.64 -6.35 3.78
CA ILE A 98 -6.42 -6.63 4.55
C ILE A 98 -6.74 -7.25 5.92
N GLU A 99 -7.84 -6.82 6.54
CA GLU A 99 -8.37 -7.44 7.75
C GLU A 99 -8.87 -8.85 7.45
N ASP A 100 -9.58 -9.03 6.31
CA ASP A 100 -10.10 -10.33 5.89
C ASP A 100 -8.99 -11.34 5.59
N ILE A 101 -7.92 -10.99 4.86
CA ILE A 101 -6.82 -11.95 4.59
C ILE A 101 -6.02 -12.31 5.85
N THR A 102 -5.95 -11.40 6.82
CA THR A 102 -5.23 -11.63 8.09
C THR A 102 -6.12 -12.23 9.17
N GLN A 103 -7.43 -12.12 9.04
CA GLN A 103 -8.41 -12.42 10.07
C GLN A 103 -8.17 -11.62 11.36
N CYS A 104 -7.54 -10.46 11.24
CA CYS A 104 -7.20 -9.57 12.34
C CYS A 104 -8.03 -8.28 12.21
N GLY A 105 -8.92 -8.01 13.16
CA GLY A 105 -9.86 -6.89 13.12
C GLY A 105 -11.26 -7.21 12.58
N VAL A 106 -11.50 -8.43 12.08
CA VAL A 106 -12.79 -8.78 11.45
C VAL A 106 -13.95 -8.95 12.44
N LYS A 107 -13.67 -9.12 13.73
CA LYS A 107 -14.69 -9.31 14.76
C LYS A 107 -15.08 -7.96 15.34
N GLU A 108 -16.40 -7.78 15.57
CA GLU A 108 -16.92 -6.61 16.29
C GLU A 108 -16.16 -6.37 17.61
N GLY A 109 -15.86 -5.12 17.91
CA GLY A 109 -15.16 -4.66 19.09
C GLY A 109 -13.69 -4.33 18.83
N LEU A 110 -12.87 -4.54 19.85
CA LEU A 110 -11.45 -4.18 19.83
C LEU A 110 -10.57 -5.43 19.66
N THR A 111 -9.68 -5.41 18.69
CA THR A 111 -8.73 -6.49 18.44
C THR A 111 -7.30 -6.02 18.71
N ASP A 112 -6.58 -6.76 19.57
CA ASP A 112 -5.14 -6.58 19.74
C ASP A 112 -4.40 -7.27 18.58
N PRO A 113 -3.68 -6.54 17.72
CA PRO A 113 -2.91 -7.13 16.61
C PRO A 113 -1.99 -8.27 17.04
N GLN A 114 -1.43 -8.20 18.25
CA GLN A 114 -0.51 -9.20 18.78
C GLN A 114 -1.18 -10.55 19.08
N THR A 115 -2.51 -10.60 19.16
CA THR A 115 -3.27 -11.83 19.44
C THR A 115 -3.76 -12.54 18.18
N CYS A 116 -3.56 -11.95 17.02
CA CYS A 116 -3.97 -12.52 15.74
C CYS A 116 -2.98 -13.60 15.28
N ASP A 117 -3.47 -14.63 14.60
CA ASP A 117 -2.62 -15.67 13.99
C ASP A 117 -1.70 -15.10 12.90
N ILE A 118 -2.20 -14.12 12.13
CA ILE A 118 -1.43 -13.22 11.28
C ILE A 118 -1.64 -11.80 11.82
N GLN A 119 -0.60 -11.23 12.44
CA GLN A 119 -0.68 -9.89 13.01
C GLN A 119 -0.78 -8.84 11.90
N LEU A 120 -1.76 -7.96 11.98
CA LEU A 120 -1.91 -6.81 11.08
C LEU A 120 -1.38 -5.54 11.74
N TRP A 121 -0.37 -4.93 11.14
CA TRP A 121 0.17 -3.62 11.51
C TRP A 121 -0.08 -2.67 10.34
N ASP A 122 -1.15 -1.91 10.45
CA ASP A 122 -1.65 -1.07 9.37
C ASP A 122 -1.21 0.39 9.54
N PHE A 123 -0.54 0.93 8.52
CA PHE A 123 -0.12 2.32 8.44
C PHE A 123 -0.77 3.06 7.27
N ALA A 124 -1.73 2.43 6.59
CA ALA A 124 -2.52 3.07 5.55
C ALA A 124 -3.34 4.23 6.13
N PHE A 125 -3.61 5.23 5.31
CA PHE A 125 -4.33 6.43 5.71
C PHE A 125 -5.38 6.84 4.68
N GLY A 126 -6.60 7.08 5.12
CA GLY A 126 -7.70 7.56 4.28
C GLY A 126 -7.34 8.86 3.54
N GLY A 127 -7.58 8.91 2.23
CA GLY A 127 -7.25 10.06 1.39
C GLY A 127 -5.75 10.25 1.14
N ALA A 128 -4.94 9.19 1.24
CA ALA A 128 -3.51 9.27 0.95
C ALA A 128 -3.23 9.16 -0.54
N ASP A 129 -2.40 10.08 -1.04
CA ASP A 129 -1.63 9.97 -2.28
C ASP A 129 -0.22 9.46 -2.00
N ILE A 130 0.61 9.34 -3.02
CA ILE A 130 2.01 8.95 -2.87
C ILE A 130 2.81 10.04 -2.17
N SER A 131 2.76 11.29 -2.63
CA SER A 131 3.61 12.38 -2.12
C SER A 131 3.01 13.77 -2.34
N VAL A 132 3.23 14.66 -1.37
CA VAL A 132 2.91 16.10 -1.48
C VAL A 132 3.75 16.85 -2.53
N GLU A 133 4.75 16.21 -3.10
CA GLU A 133 5.55 16.79 -4.20
C GLU A 133 4.71 16.94 -5.48
N TYR A 134 3.68 16.12 -5.65
CA TYR A 134 2.85 16.07 -6.85
C TYR A 134 1.45 16.60 -6.62
N LEU A 135 0.85 16.25 -5.50
CA LEU A 135 -0.54 16.59 -5.17
C LEU A 135 -0.63 17.15 -3.74
N PRO A 136 -1.48 18.14 -3.49
CA PRO A 136 -1.71 18.66 -2.15
C PRO A 136 -2.34 17.56 -1.28
N LEU A 137 -2.22 17.69 0.06
CA LEU A 137 -2.91 16.80 0.98
C LEU A 137 -4.42 16.83 0.74
N HIS A 138 -5.04 15.67 0.61
CA HIS A 138 -6.49 15.52 0.50
C HIS A 138 -7.20 16.16 1.70
N HIS A 139 -6.64 15.92 2.89
CA HIS A 139 -6.99 16.60 4.14
C HIS A 139 -5.71 16.98 4.88
N ASN A 140 -5.76 18.02 5.71
CA ASN A 140 -4.59 18.48 6.47
C ASN A 140 -4.05 17.46 7.50
N TRP A 141 -4.84 16.43 7.81
CA TRP A 141 -4.44 15.32 8.69
C TRP A 141 -3.98 14.08 7.93
N SER A 142 -4.20 13.98 6.60
CA SER A 142 -3.81 12.82 5.80
C SER A 142 -2.29 12.63 5.81
N VAL A 143 -1.86 11.37 5.85
CA VAL A 143 -0.46 10.98 5.79
C VAL A 143 -0.21 10.30 4.45
N GLN A 144 0.51 10.97 3.55
CA GLN A 144 0.84 10.43 2.24
C GLN A 144 1.77 9.23 2.36
N LEU A 145 1.80 8.35 1.36
CA LEU A 145 2.54 7.10 1.41
C LEU A 145 4.00 7.25 1.84
N VAL A 146 4.72 8.22 1.26
CA VAL A 146 6.13 8.51 1.63
C VAL A 146 6.23 8.80 3.13
N ASN A 147 5.28 9.55 3.67
CA ASN A 147 5.23 9.88 5.09
C ASN A 147 4.73 8.70 5.96
N GLN A 148 3.84 7.82 5.45
CA GLN A 148 3.45 6.59 6.15
C GLN A 148 4.67 5.70 6.40
N THR A 149 5.48 5.50 5.36
CA THR A 149 6.70 4.68 5.47
C THR A 149 7.77 5.36 6.32
N GLU A 150 7.92 6.70 6.28
CA GLU A 150 8.77 7.44 7.21
C GLU A 150 8.29 7.28 8.66
N GLN A 151 7.00 7.43 8.92
CA GLN A 151 6.40 7.25 10.24
C GLN A 151 6.63 5.83 10.77
N PHE A 152 6.39 4.81 9.92
CA PHE A 152 6.69 3.42 10.24
C PHE A 152 8.17 3.23 10.60
N LEU A 153 9.08 3.64 9.74
CA LEU A 153 10.52 3.45 9.93
C LEU A 153 11.05 4.18 11.17
N ARG A 154 10.48 5.33 11.49
CA ARG A 154 10.93 6.17 12.59
C ARG A 154 10.37 5.75 13.94
N TYR A 155 9.10 5.34 13.99
CA TYR A 155 8.39 5.09 15.25
C TYR A 155 7.91 3.65 15.37
N GLY A 156 7.49 3.00 14.30
CA GLY A 156 6.97 1.63 14.29
C GLY A 156 8.07 0.58 14.25
N GLN A 157 8.93 0.62 13.26
CA GLN A 157 9.97 -0.39 13.03
C GLN A 157 10.92 -0.60 14.23
N PRO A 158 11.38 0.43 14.96
CA PRO A 158 12.22 0.23 16.14
C PRO A 158 11.57 -0.60 17.26
N VAL A 159 10.24 -0.58 17.33
CA VAL A 159 9.43 -1.38 18.26
C VAL A 159 9.18 -2.76 17.67
N LEU A 160 8.61 -2.80 16.47
CA LEU A 160 8.13 -4.00 15.82
C LEU A 160 9.26 -5.00 15.49
N LYS A 161 10.48 -4.55 15.19
CA LYS A 161 11.63 -5.44 14.92
C LYS A 161 11.93 -6.45 16.04
N ASN A 162 11.41 -6.23 17.25
CA ASN A 162 11.59 -7.12 18.39
C ASN A 162 10.50 -8.17 18.50
N ILE A 163 9.37 -8.01 17.81
CA ILE A 163 8.18 -8.87 17.86
C ILE A 163 7.79 -9.41 16.49
N VAL A 164 8.17 -8.73 15.42
CA VAL A 164 7.88 -9.07 14.03
C VAL A 164 9.12 -9.67 13.38
N ASN A 165 8.99 -10.87 12.82
CA ASN A 165 10.06 -11.49 12.04
C ASN A 165 9.92 -11.08 10.57
N ALA A 166 10.87 -10.30 10.05
CA ALA A 166 10.85 -9.81 8.68
C ALA A 166 10.78 -10.92 7.62
N ASP A 167 11.39 -12.10 7.87
CA ASP A 167 11.31 -13.24 6.96
C ASP A 167 9.92 -13.89 6.89
N LYS A 168 9.05 -13.61 7.87
CA LYS A 168 7.66 -14.06 7.94
C LYS A 168 6.66 -12.93 7.74
N THR A 169 7.14 -11.80 7.23
CA THR A 169 6.33 -10.60 7.02
C THR A 169 6.07 -10.40 5.53
N LEU A 170 4.81 -10.16 5.19
CA LEU A 170 4.39 -9.60 3.91
C LEU A 170 4.15 -8.10 4.10
N VAL A 171 4.75 -7.28 3.25
CA VAL A 171 4.38 -5.86 3.14
C VAL A 171 3.33 -5.74 2.04
N ALA A 172 2.16 -5.23 2.39
CA ALA A 172 1.06 -5.01 1.45
C ALA A 172 0.92 -3.52 1.14
N LEU A 173 0.84 -3.18 -0.13
CA LEU A 173 0.75 -1.80 -0.60
C LEU A 173 -0.34 -1.66 -1.65
N TRP A 174 -1.36 -0.88 -1.33
CA TRP A 174 -2.41 -0.47 -2.27
C TRP A 174 -2.59 1.04 -2.21
N ILE A 175 -2.10 1.73 -3.24
CA ILE A 175 -2.06 3.20 -3.35
C ILE A 175 -2.28 3.61 -4.81
N GLY A 176 -2.64 4.87 -5.03
CA GLY A 176 -2.80 5.43 -6.35
C GLY A 176 -4.25 5.78 -6.70
N ILE A 177 -5.20 5.36 -5.86
CA ILE A 177 -6.63 5.62 -6.06
C ILE A 177 -6.90 7.14 -6.01
N ASN A 178 -6.32 7.80 -5.00
CA ASN A 178 -6.41 9.26 -4.89
C ASN A 178 -5.53 9.94 -5.93
N ASP A 179 -4.28 9.51 -6.10
CA ASP A 179 -3.36 10.10 -7.08
C ASP A 179 -3.97 10.21 -8.49
N ILE A 180 -4.57 9.11 -8.98
CA ILE A 180 -5.17 9.09 -10.32
C ILE A 180 -6.47 9.89 -10.37
N GLY A 181 -7.21 9.96 -9.25
CA GLY A 181 -8.44 10.75 -9.14
C GLY A 181 -8.14 12.25 -9.12
N ASP A 182 -7.25 12.67 -8.23
CA ASP A 182 -6.92 14.08 -7.99
C ASP A 182 -6.12 14.70 -9.14
N SER A 183 -5.31 13.89 -9.84
CA SER A 183 -4.58 14.34 -11.04
C SER A 183 -5.40 14.31 -12.33
N ALA A 184 -6.58 13.70 -12.34
CA ALA A 184 -7.31 13.34 -13.56
C ALA A 184 -7.66 14.52 -14.47
N GLU A 185 -7.76 15.74 -13.94
CA GLU A 185 -8.05 16.98 -14.67
C GLU A 185 -6.82 17.85 -14.93
N LEU A 186 -5.61 17.39 -14.58
CA LEU A 186 -4.38 18.12 -14.87
C LEU A 186 -4.04 18.08 -16.36
N ASP A 187 -3.41 19.14 -16.84
CA ASP A 187 -2.88 19.22 -18.21
C ASP A 187 -1.43 18.70 -18.26
N VAL A 188 -1.27 17.37 -18.15
CA VAL A 188 0.02 16.70 -18.10
C VAL A 188 0.08 15.52 -19.08
N ASP A 189 1.31 15.07 -19.41
CA ASP A 189 1.51 13.79 -20.08
C ASP A 189 1.36 12.66 -19.05
N PHE A 190 0.17 12.08 -18.94
CA PHE A 190 -0.15 11.12 -17.91
C PHE A 190 0.79 9.91 -17.83
N PRO A 191 1.24 9.27 -18.94
CA PRO A 191 2.21 8.19 -18.84
C PRO A 191 3.49 8.60 -18.13
N SER A 192 4.07 9.77 -18.46
CA SER A 192 5.27 10.28 -17.78
C SER A 192 4.98 10.68 -16.33
N TYR A 193 3.85 11.31 -16.09
CA TYR A 193 3.46 11.74 -14.75
C TYR A 193 3.26 10.56 -13.79
N TYR A 194 2.64 9.47 -14.25
CA TYR A 194 2.47 8.26 -13.44
C TYR A 194 3.79 7.51 -13.24
N ASP A 195 4.70 7.58 -14.23
CA ASP A 195 6.05 7.01 -14.07
C ASP A 195 6.86 7.76 -12.99
N GLU A 196 6.76 9.09 -12.94
CA GLU A 196 7.38 9.91 -11.89
C GLU A 196 6.79 9.60 -10.51
N LEU A 197 5.46 9.52 -10.38
CA LEU A 197 4.77 9.16 -9.13
C LEU A 197 5.21 7.79 -8.62
N ILE A 198 5.17 6.78 -9.49
CA ILE A 198 5.53 5.40 -9.13
C ILE A 198 7.04 5.27 -8.87
N THR A 199 7.89 6.01 -9.58
CA THR A 199 9.32 6.13 -9.26
C THR A 199 9.50 6.63 -7.82
N THR A 200 8.83 7.71 -7.46
CA THR A 200 8.85 8.27 -6.09
C THR A 200 8.36 7.25 -5.05
N MET A 201 7.30 6.51 -5.35
CA MET A 201 6.81 5.43 -4.50
C MET A 201 7.90 4.39 -4.24
N PHE A 202 8.59 3.92 -5.29
CA PHE A 202 9.64 2.91 -5.11
C PHE A 202 10.88 3.48 -4.42
N GLU A 203 11.34 4.66 -4.78
CA GLU A 203 12.58 5.24 -4.24
C GLU A 203 12.41 5.75 -2.80
N GLN A 204 11.27 6.40 -2.48
CA GLN A 204 11.09 7.08 -1.20
C GLN A 204 10.25 6.28 -0.19
N ALA A 205 9.45 5.30 -0.62
CA ALA A 205 8.66 4.49 0.28
C ALA A 205 9.11 3.01 0.31
N VAL A 206 9.16 2.34 -0.85
CA VAL A 206 9.45 0.89 -0.92
C VAL A 206 10.90 0.58 -0.56
N GLU A 207 11.85 1.26 -1.18
CA GLU A 207 13.28 0.99 -0.97
C GLU A 207 13.76 1.21 0.49
N PRO A 208 13.34 2.26 1.21
CA PRO A 208 13.67 2.41 2.63
C PRO A 208 13.14 1.27 3.51
N VAL A 209 11.93 0.78 3.26
CA VAL A 209 11.34 -0.34 4.00
C VAL A 209 12.04 -1.66 3.62
N TYR A 210 12.41 -1.86 2.35
CA TYR A 210 13.27 -2.97 1.93
C TYR A 210 14.63 -2.95 2.63
N LYS A 211 15.29 -1.79 2.71
CA LYS A 211 16.57 -1.62 3.42
C LYS A 211 16.45 -1.90 4.92
N ALA A 212 15.27 -1.73 5.51
CA ALA A 212 14.99 -2.13 6.89
C ALA A 212 14.82 -3.65 7.07
N GLY A 213 14.86 -4.44 5.97
CA GLY A 213 14.89 -5.90 5.99
C GLY A 213 13.63 -6.61 5.51
N TYR A 214 12.59 -5.86 5.09
CA TYR A 214 11.34 -6.43 4.60
C TYR A 214 11.42 -6.73 3.10
N LYS A 215 11.34 -8.00 2.74
CA LYS A 215 11.70 -8.49 1.41
C LYS A 215 10.56 -9.11 0.61
N LYS A 216 9.39 -9.28 1.21
CA LYS A 216 8.22 -9.89 0.60
C LYS A 216 7.14 -8.84 0.45
N TRP A 217 6.73 -8.57 -0.78
CA TRP A 217 5.84 -7.48 -1.13
C TRP A 217 4.65 -7.97 -1.94
N LEU A 218 3.50 -7.41 -1.62
CA LEU A 218 2.28 -7.47 -2.42
C LEU A 218 1.91 -6.05 -2.84
N PHE A 219 1.94 -5.79 -4.13
CA PHE A 219 1.42 -4.58 -4.75
C PHE A 219 0.06 -4.87 -5.35
N MET A 220 -0.87 -3.95 -5.20
CA MET A 220 -2.22 -4.06 -5.75
C MET A 220 -2.38 -3.07 -6.90
N LYS A 221 -2.87 -3.53 -8.06
CA LYS A 221 -3.29 -2.63 -9.14
C LYS A 221 -4.52 -1.84 -8.75
N LEU A 222 -4.84 -0.79 -9.50
CA LEU A 222 -6.01 0.04 -9.21
C LEU A 222 -7.31 -0.76 -9.34
N PRO A 223 -8.32 -0.46 -8.53
CA PRO A 223 -9.66 -1.00 -8.74
C PRO A 223 -10.32 -0.36 -9.99
N PRO A 224 -11.51 -0.81 -10.44
CA PRO A 224 -12.18 -0.27 -11.61
C PRO A 224 -12.79 1.11 -11.35
N LEU A 225 -11.95 2.13 -11.10
CA LEU A 225 -12.35 3.49 -10.74
C LEU A 225 -13.24 4.17 -11.78
N ASN A 226 -13.07 3.83 -13.07
CA ASN A 226 -13.92 4.30 -14.15
C ASN A 226 -15.38 3.81 -14.05
N ARG A 227 -15.68 2.85 -13.17
CA ARG A 227 -17.00 2.27 -12.95
C ARG A 227 -17.63 2.63 -11.61
N THR A 228 -16.99 3.49 -10.82
CA THR A 228 -17.56 3.98 -9.56
C THR A 228 -18.83 4.79 -9.80
N PRO A 229 -19.78 4.79 -8.86
CA PRO A 229 -21.01 5.60 -9.00
C PRO A 229 -20.72 7.09 -9.26
N GLY A 230 -19.69 7.66 -8.58
CA GLY A 230 -19.27 9.04 -8.79
C GLY A 230 -18.79 9.31 -10.21
N ASN A 231 -18.11 8.34 -10.85
CA ASN A 231 -17.66 8.46 -12.24
C ASN A 231 -18.74 8.21 -13.26
N LEU A 232 -19.67 7.30 -12.98
CA LEU A 232 -20.78 6.98 -13.91
C LEU A 232 -21.74 8.17 -14.13
N VAL A 233 -21.85 9.09 -13.16
CA VAL A 233 -22.74 10.25 -13.30
C VAL A 233 -22.07 11.44 -14.00
N ARG A 234 -20.78 11.38 -14.32
CA ARG A 234 -20.05 12.45 -15.04
C ARG A 234 -20.53 12.56 -16.48
N ALA A 235 -21.07 13.71 -16.86
CA ALA A 235 -21.61 13.95 -18.21
C ALA A 235 -20.55 13.85 -19.33
N ALA A 236 -19.28 14.12 -19.03
CA ALA A 236 -18.15 14.04 -19.96
C ALA A 236 -17.54 12.61 -20.04
N GLY A 237 -18.12 11.65 -19.34
CA GLY A 237 -17.61 10.29 -19.18
C GLY A 237 -16.73 10.12 -17.94
N PRO A 238 -16.38 8.86 -17.61
CA PRO A 238 -15.58 8.55 -16.42
C PRO A 238 -14.19 9.24 -16.44
N LEU A 239 -13.80 9.77 -15.28
CA LEU A 239 -12.48 10.34 -15.08
C LEU A 239 -12.04 10.09 -13.61
N PRO A 240 -11.01 9.26 -13.34
CA PRO A 240 -10.11 8.64 -14.35
C PRO A 240 -10.84 7.66 -15.27
N ASN A 241 -10.35 7.57 -16.49
CA ASN A 241 -10.88 6.63 -17.49
C ASN A 241 -10.04 5.35 -17.57
N THR A 242 -10.52 4.36 -18.31
CA THR A 242 -9.85 3.07 -18.49
C THR A 242 -8.41 3.19 -19.00
N THR A 243 -8.13 4.16 -19.87
CA THR A 243 -6.78 4.37 -20.42
C THR A 243 -5.81 4.83 -19.34
N MET A 244 -6.23 5.78 -18.50
CA MET A 244 -5.42 6.28 -17.37
C MET A 244 -5.12 5.17 -16.38
N ILE A 245 -6.12 4.36 -16.02
CA ILE A 245 -5.95 3.19 -15.15
C ILE A 245 -4.95 2.20 -15.77
N GLY A 246 -5.08 1.93 -17.07
CA GLY A 246 -4.16 1.03 -17.78
C GLY A 246 -2.72 1.55 -17.83
N TRP A 247 -2.49 2.85 -17.95
CA TRP A 247 -1.14 3.45 -17.85
C TRP A 247 -0.56 3.24 -16.45
N TRP A 248 -1.33 3.54 -15.40
CA TRP A 248 -0.91 3.32 -14.01
C TRP A 248 -0.52 1.87 -13.76
N ASP A 249 -1.43 0.94 -14.07
CA ASP A 249 -1.25 -0.48 -13.81
C ASP A 249 -0.05 -1.08 -14.55
N SER A 250 0.17 -0.66 -15.81
CA SER A 250 1.33 -1.13 -16.59
C SER A 250 2.65 -0.53 -16.06
N THR A 251 2.62 0.69 -15.57
CA THR A 251 3.79 1.32 -14.94
C THR A 251 4.12 0.65 -13.61
N LEU A 252 3.12 0.34 -12.79
CA LEU A 252 3.31 -0.41 -11.55
C LEU A 252 3.93 -1.80 -11.81
N ASP A 253 3.44 -2.53 -12.82
CA ASP A 253 4.02 -3.82 -13.23
C ASP A 253 5.51 -3.68 -13.58
N SER A 254 5.85 -2.65 -14.34
CA SER A 254 7.22 -2.39 -14.79
C SER A 254 8.17 -2.10 -13.63
N HIS A 255 7.76 -1.23 -12.72
CA HIS A 255 8.56 -0.88 -11.54
C HIS A 255 8.69 -2.03 -10.55
N ALA A 256 7.62 -2.80 -10.29
CA ALA A 256 7.67 -3.98 -9.43
C ALA A 256 8.61 -5.05 -10.00
N ALA A 257 8.57 -5.29 -11.32
CA ALA A 257 9.49 -6.20 -12.00
C ALA A 257 10.94 -5.72 -11.93
N ALA A 258 11.19 -4.41 -12.12
CA ALA A 258 12.51 -3.80 -12.00
C ALA A 258 13.05 -3.94 -10.56
N PHE A 259 12.23 -3.67 -9.56
CA PHE A 259 12.58 -3.82 -8.15
C PHE A 259 12.98 -5.26 -7.80
N ALA A 260 12.21 -6.26 -8.26
CA ALA A 260 12.55 -7.66 -8.07
C ALA A 260 13.84 -8.06 -8.81
N SER A 261 14.06 -7.55 -10.02
CA SER A 261 15.24 -7.88 -10.81
C SER A 261 16.53 -7.26 -10.28
N GLN A 262 16.45 -6.11 -9.62
CA GLN A 262 17.58 -5.40 -9.02
C GLN A 262 17.95 -5.96 -7.64
N ASN A 263 17.08 -6.74 -7.01
CA ASN A 263 17.24 -7.24 -5.66
C ASN A 263 16.94 -8.74 -5.59
N ASP A 264 17.98 -9.58 -5.75
CA ASP A 264 17.88 -11.06 -5.82
C ASP A 264 17.17 -11.71 -4.61
N ASP A 265 17.00 -10.99 -3.51
CA ASP A 265 16.40 -11.45 -2.27
C ASP A 265 14.98 -10.89 -2.05
N VAL A 266 14.41 -10.22 -3.04
CA VAL A 266 13.04 -9.68 -3.01
C VAL A 266 12.06 -10.63 -3.68
N THR A 267 10.90 -10.79 -3.08
CA THR A 267 9.69 -11.28 -3.72
C THR A 267 8.74 -10.09 -3.91
N ALA A 268 8.48 -9.69 -5.13
CA ALA A 268 7.49 -8.67 -5.48
C ALA A 268 6.34 -9.34 -6.23
N LEU A 269 5.20 -9.42 -5.59
CA LEU A 269 3.95 -9.94 -6.15
C LEU A 269 3.08 -8.77 -6.57
N VAL A 270 2.46 -8.84 -7.73
CA VAL A 270 1.48 -7.85 -8.20
C VAL A 270 0.15 -8.54 -8.40
N PHE A 271 -0.88 -8.12 -7.65
CA PHE A 271 -2.23 -8.63 -7.82
C PHE A 271 -3.04 -7.70 -8.72
N ASP A 272 -3.66 -8.28 -9.75
CA ASP A 272 -4.50 -7.54 -10.70
C ASP A 272 -5.93 -7.38 -10.18
N SER A 273 -6.12 -6.45 -9.24
CA SER A 273 -7.43 -6.13 -8.69
C SER A 273 -8.37 -5.51 -9.73
N ASN A 274 -7.83 -4.82 -10.75
CA ASN A 274 -8.64 -4.26 -11.83
C ASN A 274 -9.37 -5.34 -12.61
N THR A 275 -8.62 -6.30 -13.12
CA THR A 275 -9.20 -7.42 -13.89
C THR A 275 -10.17 -8.22 -13.03
N PHE A 276 -9.82 -8.54 -11.80
CA PHE A 276 -10.68 -9.33 -10.91
C PHE A 276 -12.00 -8.61 -10.60
N LEU A 277 -11.93 -7.36 -10.13
CA LEU A 277 -13.11 -6.60 -9.74
C LEU A 277 -14.00 -6.23 -10.94
N ASN A 278 -13.42 -6.01 -12.13
CA ASN A 278 -14.22 -5.92 -13.35
C ASN A 278 -14.99 -7.21 -13.62
N GLY A 279 -14.39 -8.37 -13.40
CA GLY A 279 -15.06 -9.67 -13.50
C GLY A 279 -16.26 -9.80 -12.55
N VAL A 280 -16.10 -9.32 -11.30
CA VAL A 280 -17.20 -9.28 -10.31
C VAL A 280 -18.33 -8.35 -10.78
N LEU A 281 -17.99 -7.15 -11.28
CA LEU A 281 -18.95 -6.19 -11.82
C LEU A 281 -19.69 -6.69 -13.06
N ASP A 282 -19.05 -7.53 -13.86
CA ASP A 282 -19.63 -8.09 -15.09
C ASP A 282 -20.48 -9.35 -14.83
N ASN A 283 -20.20 -10.05 -13.71
CA ASN A 283 -20.90 -11.28 -13.32
C ASN A 283 -21.41 -11.21 -11.87
N PRO A 284 -22.15 -10.17 -11.47
CA PRO A 284 -22.43 -9.87 -10.07
C PRO A 284 -23.29 -10.95 -9.39
N ALA A 285 -24.13 -11.66 -10.15
CA ALA A 285 -24.97 -12.74 -9.65
C ALA A 285 -24.18 -13.93 -9.08
N GLU A 286 -22.95 -14.17 -9.57
CA GLU A 286 -22.06 -15.22 -9.04
C GLU A 286 -21.59 -14.90 -7.62
N TYR A 287 -21.65 -13.62 -7.24
CA TYR A 287 -21.21 -13.10 -5.95
C TYR A 287 -22.36 -12.60 -5.08
N ASN A 288 -23.61 -12.92 -5.43
CA ASN A 288 -24.83 -12.47 -4.76
C ASN A 288 -24.97 -10.93 -4.70
N ILE A 289 -24.41 -10.22 -5.68
CA ILE A 289 -24.54 -8.77 -5.84
C ILE A 289 -25.65 -8.51 -6.86
N THR A 290 -26.53 -7.56 -6.57
CA THR A 290 -27.64 -7.17 -7.46
C THR A 290 -27.54 -5.74 -7.96
N ASN A 291 -26.76 -4.87 -7.29
CA ASN A 291 -26.55 -3.48 -7.68
C ASN A 291 -25.05 -3.17 -7.84
N THR A 292 -24.65 -2.84 -9.07
CA THR A 292 -23.26 -2.55 -9.45
C THR A 292 -23.03 -1.11 -9.92
N THR A 293 -24.08 -0.26 -9.94
CA THR A 293 -24.00 1.07 -10.55
C THR A 293 -24.33 2.21 -9.59
N SER A 294 -24.85 1.88 -8.42
CA SER A 294 -25.18 2.88 -7.39
C SER A 294 -24.92 2.32 -5.99
N TYR A 295 -24.99 3.17 -5.03
CA TYR A 295 -24.94 2.86 -3.60
C TYR A 295 -26.23 3.32 -2.91
N CYS A 296 -26.43 2.96 -1.65
CA CYS A 296 -27.54 3.46 -0.89
C CYS A 296 -27.12 4.50 0.16
N PRO A 297 -27.65 5.75 0.08
CA PRO A 297 -27.30 6.81 1.00
C PRO A 297 -27.65 6.52 2.48
N ASP A 298 -28.61 5.61 2.75
CA ASP A 298 -28.96 5.24 4.13
C ASP A 298 -27.78 4.65 4.90
N TYR A 299 -26.85 3.97 4.21
CA TYR A 299 -25.68 3.35 4.86
C TYR A 299 -24.59 4.35 5.24
N ASN A 300 -24.59 5.53 4.64
CA ASN A 300 -23.62 6.60 4.93
C ASN A 300 -24.09 7.54 6.04
N GLN A 301 -25.18 7.20 6.75
CA GLN A 301 -25.71 7.98 7.85
C GLN A 301 -25.38 7.35 9.20
N PRO A 302 -25.17 8.14 10.26
CA PRO A 302 -24.81 7.64 11.59
C PRO A 302 -25.89 6.79 12.29
N LEU A 303 -27.11 6.79 11.78
CA LEU A 303 -28.25 6.01 12.34
C LEU A 303 -28.92 5.24 11.21
N PRO A 304 -29.58 4.11 11.49
CA PRO A 304 -30.32 3.39 10.48
C PRO A 304 -31.48 4.26 9.97
N VAL A 305 -31.22 4.97 8.88
CA VAL A 305 -32.23 5.73 8.15
C VAL A 305 -32.79 4.76 7.11
N THR A 306 -34.09 4.59 7.09
CA THR A 306 -34.80 3.74 6.10
C THR A 306 -35.53 4.58 5.06
N GLN A 307 -34.98 5.76 4.77
CA GLN A 307 -35.63 6.76 3.91
C GLN A 307 -35.64 6.34 2.42
N TYR A 308 -34.60 5.63 1.98
CA TYR A 308 -34.40 5.31 0.56
C TYR A 308 -34.81 3.88 0.20
N GLY A 309 -35.22 3.06 1.19
CA GLY A 309 -35.65 1.67 0.93
C GLY A 309 -34.52 0.79 0.39
N CYS A 310 -33.35 0.90 1.00
CA CYS A 310 -32.15 0.15 0.60
C CYS A 310 -32.36 -1.36 0.61
N LEU A 311 -31.72 -2.03 -0.34
CA LEU A 311 -31.45 -3.48 -0.27
C LEU A 311 -30.44 -3.75 0.86
N PRO A 312 -30.26 -5.00 1.30
CA PRO A 312 -29.14 -5.37 2.16
C PRO A 312 -27.80 -4.84 1.63
N LEU A 313 -26.89 -4.40 2.51
CA LEU A 313 -25.59 -3.84 2.08
C LEU A 313 -24.81 -4.81 1.19
N SER A 314 -24.89 -6.12 1.46
CA SER A 314 -24.27 -7.18 0.65
C SER A 314 -24.77 -7.26 -0.79
N ASP A 315 -25.92 -6.66 -1.09
CA ASP A 315 -26.48 -6.66 -2.45
C ASP A 315 -25.87 -5.56 -3.32
N TYR A 316 -25.10 -4.65 -2.73
CA TYR A 316 -24.42 -3.57 -3.43
C TYR A 316 -22.93 -3.88 -3.61
N PHE A 317 -22.40 -3.55 -4.80
CA PHE A 317 -20.95 -3.51 -5.01
C PHE A 317 -20.32 -2.30 -4.33
N TRP A 318 -20.99 -1.14 -4.41
CA TRP A 318 -20.51 0.13 -3.92
C TRP A 318 -21.16 0.51 -2.58
N TYR A 319 -20.33 0.97 -1.64
CA TYR A 319 -20.75 1.49 -0.35
C TYR A 319 -21.13 2.98 -0.45
N ASP A 320 -20.36 3.73 -1.22
CA ASP A 320 -20.57 5.14 -1.54
C ASP A 320 -20.25 5.43 -3.01
N ASP A 321 -19.91 6.67 -3.35
CA ASP A 321 -19.61 7.09 -4.72
C ASP A 321 -18.23 6.61 -5.22
N GLY A 322 -17.35 6.12 -4.34
CA GLY A 322 -15.99 5.70 -4.65
C GLY A 322 -15.51 4.42 -3.98
N HIS A 323 -16.13 3.95 -2.89
CA HIS A 323 -15.67 2.80 -2.12
C HIS A 323 -16.55 1.56 -2.33
N MET A 324 -15.91 0.39 -2.28
CA MET A 324 -16.60 -0.90 -2.31
C MET A 324 -17.20 -1.23 -0.94
N THR A 325 -18.23 -2.09 -0.94
CA THR A 325 -18.78 -2.62 0.32
C THR A 325 -17.82 -3.63 0.98
N THR A 326 -17.98 -3.83 2.29
CA THR A 326 -17.26 -4.90 3.01
C THR A 326 -17.51 -6.28 2.38
N HIS A 327 -18.68 -6.54 1.81
CA HIS A 327 -18.95 -7.78 1.07
C HIS A 327 -18.01 -7.94 -0.15
N VAL A 328 -17.80 -6.88 -0.93
CA VAL A 328 -16.87 -6.90 -2.07
C VAL A 328 -15.42 -7.02 -1.60
N HIS A 329 -15.07 -6.38 -0.48
CA HIS A 329 -13.75 -6.57 0.12
C HIS A 329 -13.50 -8.01 0.54
N SER A 330 -14.50 -8.73 1.09
CA SER A 330 -14.37 -10.14 1.44
C SER A 330 -14.20 -11.06 0.21
N ILE A 331 -14.90 -10.74 -0.89
CA ILE A 331 -14.73 -11.43 -2.19
C ILE A 331 -13.30 -11.20 -2.72
N LEU A 332 -12.82 -9.95 -2.69
CA LEU A 332 -11.46 -9.61 -3.09
C LEU A 332 -10.42 -10.33 -2.23
N ALA A 333 -10.61 -10.33 -0.91
CA ALA A 333 -9.70 -10.99 0.04
C ALA A 333 -9.54 -12.49 -0.25
N ALA A 334 -10.64 -13.18 -0.56
CA ALA A 334 -10.61 -14.60 -0.89
C ALA A 334 -9.77 -14.86 -2.17
N GLU A 335 -9.86 -14.01 -3.19
CA GLU A 335 -9.06 -14.16 -4.41
C GLU A 335 -7.60 -13.75 -4.20
N VAL A 336 -7.34 -12.69 -3.41
CA VAL A 336 -5.97 -12.31 -3.02
C VAL A 336 -5.30 -13.44 -2.24
N GLU A 337 -5.99 -14.07 -1.28
CA GLU A 337 -5.44 -15.21 -0.54
C GLU A 337 -5.13 -16.40 -1.46
N LYS A 338 -6.02 -16.71 -2.39
CA LYS A 338 -5.80 -17.75 -3.41
C LYS A 338 -4.59 -17.42 -4.30
N PHE A 339 -4.43 -16.17 -4.70
CA PHE A 339 -3.25 -15.69 -5.43
C PHE A 339 -1.98 -15.86 -4.62
N LEU A 340 -1.95 -15.45 -3.35
CA LEU A 340 -0.80 -15.59 -2.45
C LEU A 340 -0.41 -17.06 -2.25
N LYS A 341 -1.40 -17.95 -2.09
CA LYS A 341 -1.17 -19.40 -2.00
C LYS A 341 -0.59 -19.98 -3.29
N SER A 342 -1.09 -19.55 -4.45
CA SER A 342 -0.60 -20.02 -5.75
C SER A 342 0.81 -19.48 -6.09
N SER A 343 1.18 -18.33 -5.55
CA SER A 343 2.51 -17.71 -5.70
C SER A 343 3.53 -18.26 -4.71
N SER A 344 3.11 -19.15 -3.82
CA SER A 344 3.99 -19.80 -2.83
C SER A 344 4.87 -20.85 -3.50
N ALA A 345 6.22 -20.79 -3.24
CA ALA A 345 7.22 -21.66 -3.82
C ALA A 345 7.50 -22.92 -2.96
#